data_bbfa06945dfeb44aef96aa7481b16713
#
_entry.id   bbfa06945dfeb44aef96aa7481b16713
#
_cell.length_a   1.000
_cell.length_b   1.000
_cell.length_c   1.000
_cell.angle_alpha   90.00
_cell.angle_beta   90.00
_cell.angle_gamma   90.00
#
_symmetry.space_group_name_H-M   'P 1'
#
loop_
_entity.id
_entity.type
_entity.pdbx_description
1 polymer ?
#
loop_
_entity_poly.entity_id
_entity_poly.type
_entity_poly.pdbx_seq_one_letter_code
_entity_poly.pdbx_strand_id
1 'polypeptide(L)'
;MQRDWIGCAADNFRKGRHGFEPRAIVIHIIVGSLESAGLTFRDPRSAVSAHYGVGKSGRVHQFVEEADTAFHAGTVVEATWRLIDPNVNPNLYTVGIEHEGQPQDIWPDEQYRASAALVREVAGRWKIVLDRDHIIMHREIRASKTCPGSVDMARLIREAACSPVPLVNSRQVRAAMKVNVRRGRPATSAAIARIVQLGSEIETAGFTAAGEPVNGNPGWYETPAQDYVWAGATDRPNPAQG
;
A
#
# COMPACT_ATOMS: atom_id res chain seq x y z
N MET A 1 6.85 -4.49 -7.86
CA MET A 1 7.50 -4.35 -6.51
C MET A 1 8.16 -5.67 -6.16
N GLN A 2 9.35 -5.63 -5.51
CA GLN A 2 10.03 -6.84 -5.03
C GLN A 2 9.28 -7.42 -3.83
N ARG A 3 9.11 -8.75 -3.82
CA ARG A 3 8.46 -9.50 -2.74
C ARG A 3 9.07 -10.88 -2.61
N ASP A 4 9.16 -11.37 -1.38
CA ASP A 4 9.69 -12.68 -1.08
C ASP A 4 8.53 -13.70 -1.02
N TRP A 5 8.59 -14.76 -1.82
CA TRP A 5 7.66 -15.86 -1.72
C TRP A 5 8.00 -16.73 -0.50
N ILE A 6 7.11 -16.77 0.47
CA ILE A 6 7.27 -17.56 1.71
C ILE A 6 6.42 -18.82 1.67
N GLY A 7 5.25 -18.72 1.04
CA GLY A 7 4.27 -19.80 0.98
C GLY A 7 3.47 -19.99 2.26
N CYS A 8 2.51 -20.90 2.18
CA CYS A 8 1.54 -21.22 3.22
C CYS A 8 1.31 -22.73 3.25
N ALA A 9 0.94 -23.32 4.40
CA ALA A 9 0.52 -24.73 4.46
C ALA A 9 -0.75 -24.95 3.62
N ALA A 10 -0.84 -26.10 2.96
CA ALA A 10 -1.95 -26.40 2.06
C ALA A 10 -3.34 -26.40 2.76
N ASP A 11 -3.36 -26.69 4.05
CA ASP A 11 -4.57 -26.69 4.87
C ASP A 11 -5.07 -25.29 5.24
N ASN A 12 -4.23 -24.25 5.07
CA ASN A 12 -4.53 -22.88 5.49
C ASN A 12 -5.03 -21.98 4.35
N PHE A 13 -5.24 -22.51 3.17
CA PHE A 13 -5.87 -21.81 2.03
C PHE A 13 -6.59 -22.81 1.12
N ARG A 14 -7.33 -22.33 0.13
CA ARG A 14 -7.95 -23.17 -0.89
C ARG A 14 -7.55 -22.74 -2.28
N LYS A 15 -7.34 -23.71 -3.15
CA LYS A 15 -7.10 -23.46 -4.57
C LYS A 15 -8.36 -22.87 -5.22
N GLY A 16 -8.14 -21.81 -5.99
CA GLY A 16 -9.18 -21.09 -6.69
C GLY A 16 -10.08 -20.25 -5.77
N ARG A 17 -11.07 -19.59 -6.36
CA ARG A 17 -12.03 -18.70 -5.69
C ARG A 17 -13.49 -19.07 -5.98
N HIS A 18 -13.76 -20.33 -6.38
CA HIS A 18 -15.10 -20.83 -6.68
C HIS A 18 -15.93 -19.94 -7.63
N GLY A 19 -15.29 -19.36 -8.64
CA GLY A 19 -15.92 -18.46 -9.62
C GLY A 19 -16.02 -16.99 -9.19
N PHE A 20 -15.56 -16.64 -8.00
CA PHE A 20 -15.49 -15.25 -7.55
C PHE A 20 -14.16 -14.60 -7.95
N GLU A 21 -14.17 -13.29 -8.07
CA GLU A 21 -12.97 -12.45 -8.26
C GLU A 21 -12.80 -11.48 -7.08
N PRO A 22 -11.55 -11.12 -6.75
CA PRO A 22 -11.30 -10.07 -5.75
C PRO A 22 -11.93 -8.74 -6.16
N ARG A 23 -12.75 -8.17 -5.27
CA ARG A 23 -13.36 -6.85 -5.43
C ARG A 23 -13.01 -5.86 -4.32
N ALA A 24 -12.28 -6.32 -3.31
CA ALA A 24 -11.79 -5.47 -2.24
C ALA A 24 -10.49 -6.01 -1.64
N ILE A 25 -9.74 -5.11 -0.99
CA ILE A 25 -8.54 -5.42 -0.23
C ILE A 25 -8.82 -5.18 1.25
N VAL A 26 -8.54 -6.17 2.09
CA VAL A 26 -8.70 -6.10 3.54
C VAL A 26 -7.35 -5.86 4.20
N ILE A 27 -7.27 -4.78 4.95
CA ILE A 27 -6.07 -4.39 5.70
C ILE A 27 -6.15 -4.99 7.11
N HIS A 28 -5.08 -5.70 7.47
CA HIS A 28 -4.92 -6.38 8.76
C HIS A 28 -3.68 -5.93 9.51
N ILE A 29 -3.60 -6.30 10.79
CA ILE A 29 -2.43 -6.20 11.65
C ILE A 29 -2.08 -7.57 12.21
N ILE A 30 -0.82 -7.98 12.09
CA ILE A 30 -0.30 -9.31 12.49
C ILE A 30 -0.38 -9.50 14.01
N VAL A 31 -0.30 -8.42 14.80
CA VAL A 31 -0.04 -8.48 16.26
C VAL A 31 1.27 -9.25 16.54
N GLY A 32 2.30 -8.91 15.77
CA GLY A 32 3.61 -9.57 15.78
C GLY A 32 4.52 -9.12 14.67
N SER A 33 5.55 -9.90 14.39
CA SER A 33 6.49 -9.63 13.29
C SER A 33 6.05 -10.28 11.98
N LEU A 34 6.60 -9.79 10.87
CA LEU A 34 6.38 -10.35 9.54
C LEU A 34 6.81 -11.84 9.48
N GLU A 35 7.91 -12.18 10.16
CA GLU A 35 8.42 -13.55 10.26
C GLU A 35 7.47 -14.45 11.06
N SER A 36 6.86 -13.94 12.14
CA SER A 36 5.90 -14.72 12.95
C SER A 36 4.64 -15.06 12.16
N ALA A 37 4.18 -14.17 11.29
CA ALA A 37 3.08 -14.47 10.36
C ALA A 37 3.44 -15.63 9.43
N GLY A 38 4.64 -15.61 8.85
CA GLY A 38 5.13 -16.70 8.00
C GLY A 38 5.23 -18.04 8.71
N LEU A 39 5.61 -18.06 9.98
CA LEU A 39 5.61 -19.27 10.80
C LEU A 39 4.17 -19.78 11.05
N THR A 40 3.27 -18.89 11.44
CA THR A 40 1.86 -19.21 11.67
C THR A 40 1.19 -19.78 10.42
N PHE A 41 1.37 -19.13 9.26
CA PHE A 41 0.72 -19.57 8.03
C PHE A 41 1.29 -20.89 7.46
N ARG A 42 2.50 -21.28 7.86
CA ARG A 42 3.10 -22.57 7.53
C ARG A 42 2.78 -23.70 8.54
N ASP A 43 2.21 -23.38 9.70
CA ASP A 43 1.68 -24.41 10.60
C ASP A 43 0.28 -24.86 10.11
N PRO A 44 0.10 -26.10 9.64
CA PRO A 44 -1.18 -26.56 9.10
C PRO A 44 -2.33 -26.54 10.10
N ARG A 45 -2.01 -26.45 11.40
CA ARG A 45 -3.01 -26.41 12.48
C ARG A 45 -3.57 -25.00 12.72
N SER A 46 -2.97 -23.97 12.12
CA SER A 46 -3.36 -22.58 12.38
C SER A 46 -4.72 -22.21 11.77
N ALA A 47 -5.10 -22.86 10.67
CA ALA A 47 -6.34 -22.63 9.93
C ALA A 47 -6.54 -21.14 9.52
N VAL A 48 -5.44 -20.39 9.37
CA VAL A 48 -5.44 -18.98 8.95
C VAL A 48 -4.32 -18.72 7.95
N SER A 49 -4.52 -17.73 7.09
CA SER A 49 -3.50 -17.20 6.18
C SER A 49 -3.87 -15.81 5.69
N ALA A 50 -2.97 -15.17 4.95
CA ALA A 50 -3.25 -13.98 4.16
C ALA A 50 -2.53 -14.11 2.81
N HIS A 51 -2.85 -13.23 1.84
CA HIS A 51 -2.14 -13.23 0.57
C HIS A 51 -0.76 -12.62 0.74
N TYR A 52 -0.67 -11.53 1.50
CA TYR A 52 0.55 -10.75 1.69
C TYR A 52 0.77 -10.35 3.15
N GLY A 53 2.03 -10.02 3.45
CA GLY A 53 2.43 -9.33 4.66
C GLY A 53 3.41 -8.21 4.35
N VAL A 54 3.30 -7.09 5.07
CA VAL A 54 4.15 -5.91 4.93
C VAL A 54 4.83 -5.62 6.26
N GLY A 55 6.16 -5.69 6.27
CA GLY A 55 7.00 -5.39 7.43
C GLY A 55 7.17 -3.90 7.67
N LYS A 56 7.53 -3.52 8.90
CA LYS A 56 7.85 -2.13 9.28
C LYS A 56 8.98 -1.52 8.44
N SER A 57 9.89 -2.36 7.94
CA SER A 57 11.00 -1.97 7.06
C SER A 57 10.58 -1.79 5.59
N GLY A 58 9.32 -2.06 5.25
CA GLY A 58 8.84 -2.07 3.87
C GLY A 58 9.06 -3.39 3.12
N ARG A 59 9.64 -4.43 3.76
CA ARG A 59 9.71 -5.78 3.16
C ARG A 59 8.30 -6.32 2.92
N VAL A 60 8.12 -7.03 1.80
CA VAL A 60 6.85 -7.65 1.46
C VAL A 60 7.04 -9.16 1.31
N HIS A 61 6.24 -9.91 2.06
CA HIS A 61 6.11 -11.36 1.92
C HIS A 61 4.82 -11.70 1.17
N GLN A 62 4.88 -12.72 0.31
CA GLN A 62 3.70 -13.34 -0.30
C GLN A 62 3.55 -14.75 0.25
N PHE A 63 2.34 -15.09 0.72
CA PHE A 63 2.04 -16.37 1.35
C PHE A 63 1.08 -17.21 0.50
N VAL A 64 0.09 -16.58 -0.14
CA VAL A 64 -0.92 -17.23 -0.97
C VAL A 64 -1.04 -16.47 -2.28
N GLU A 65 -1.24 -17.18 -3.40
CA GLU A 65 -1.50 -16.54 -4.69
C GLU A 65 -2.86 -15.83 -4.69
N GLU A 66 -2.96 -14.69 -5.37
CA GLU A 66 -4.22 -13.94 -5.43
C GLU A 66 -5.37 -14.70 -6.12
N ALA A 67 -5.03 -15.65 -6.99
CA ALA A 67 -6.00 -16.53 -7.64
C ALA A 67 -6.58 -17.60 -6.69
N ASP A 68 -5.98 -17.79 -5.52
CA ASP A 68 -6.41 -18.73 -4.49
C ASP A 68 -7.14 -18.01 -3.35
N THR A 69 -7.78 -18.76 -2.45
CA THR A 69 -8.55 -18.23 -1.33
C THR A 69 -7.74 -18.34 -0.04
N ALA A 70 -7.16 -17.25 0.44
CA ALA A 70 -6.53 -17.17 1.76
C ALA A 70 -7.60 -17.05 2.87
N PHE A 71 -7.31 -17.56 4.07
CA PHE A 71 -8.23 -17.57 5.21
C PHE A 71 -7.93 -16.41 6.17
N HIS A 72 -8.32 -15.18 5.79
CA HIS A 72 -7.98 -13.96 6.53
C HIS A 72 -9.19 -13.21 7.09
N ALA A 73 -10.34 -13.25 6.41
CA ALA A 73 -11.49 -12.41 6.76
C ALA A 73 -12.36 -12.98 7.88
N GLY A 74 -12.31 -14.31 8.08
CA GLY A 74 -13.12 -15.00 9.07
C GLY A 74 -14.63 -14.97 8.76
N THR A 75 -15.44 -15.16 9.81
CA THR A 75 -16.91 -15.13 9.72
C THR A 75 -17.41 -13.68 9.76
N VAL A 76 -18.42 -13.37 8.96
CA VAL A 76 -19.13 -12.08 8.97
C VAL A 76 -19.91 -11.95 10.29
N VAL A 77 -19.63 -10.89 11.06
CA VAL A 77 -20.30 -10.60 12.32
C VAL A 77 -20.51 -9.09 12.42
N GLU A 78 -21.76 -8.63 12.46
CA GLU A 78 -22.14 -7.22 12.60
C GLU A 78 -21.32 -6.31 11.63
N ALA A 79 -21.25 -6.74 10.37
CA ALA A 79 -20.43 -6.06 9.38
C ALA A 79 -20.94 -4.64 9.09
N THR A 80 -20.00 -3.71 8.97
CA THR A 80 -20.27 -2.32 8.58
C THR A 80 -19.79 -2.01 7.15
N TRP A 81 -19.09 -2.94 6.52
CA TRP A 81 -18.66 -2.79 5.13
C TRP A 81 -19.89 -2.77 4.19
N ARG A 82 -20.05 -1.66 3.47
CA ARG A 82 -21.24 -1.39 2.64
C ARG A 82 -21.44 -2.41 1.50
N LEU A 83 -20.36 -2.98 0.98
CA LEU A 83 -20.39 -3.94 -0.14
C LEU A 83 -20.30 -5.41 0.31
N ILE A 84 -20.48 -5.69 1.60
CA ILE A 84 -20.48 -7.06 2.11
C ILE A 84 -21.64 -7.89 1.49
N ASP A 85 -21.34 -9.12 1.09
CA ASP A 85 -22.39 -10.12 0.84
C ASP A 85 -22.45 -11.05 2.04
N PRO A 86 -23.52 -10.99 2.86
CA PRO A 86 -23.60 -11.78 4.09
C PRO A 86 -23.75 -13.29 3.83
N ASN A 87 -24.11 -13.69 2.61
CA ASN A 87 -24.32 -15.08 2.22
C ASN A 87 -23.08 -15.73 1.60
N VAL A 88 -22.04 -14.95 1.30
CA VAL A 88 -20.82 -15.41 0.65
C VAL A 88 -19.63 -15.22 1.58
N ASN A 89 -18.79 -16.26 1.70
CA ASN A 89 -17.54 -16.15 2.47
C ASN A 89 -16.65 -15.02 1.89
N PRO A 90 -16.35 -13.96 2.67
CA PRO A 90 -15.58 -12.82 2.17
C PRO A 90 -14.17 -13.17 1.69
N ASN A 91 -13.58 -14.26 2.15
CA ASN A 91 -12.30 -14.74 1.63
C ASN A 91 -12.34 -15.02 0.11
N LEU A 92 -13.49 -15.37 -0.45
CA LEU A 92 -13.64 -15.68 -1.87
C LEU A 92 -13.48 -14.45 -2.77
N TYR A 93 -13.85 -13.25 -2.28
CA TYR A 93 -13.89 -12.03 -3.08
C TYR A 93 -13.06 -10.87 -2.50
N THR A 94 -12.11 -11.19 -1.61
CA THR A 94 -11.16 -10.20 -1.06
C THR A 94 -9.73 -10.70 -1.11
N VAL A 95 -8.77 -9.75 -1.10
CA VAL A 95 -7.34 -9.99 -0.89
C VAL A 95 -6.95 -9.47 0.49
N GLY A 96 -6.39 -10.31 1.35
CA GLY A 96 -5.92 -9.91 2.68
C GLY A 96 -4.46 -9.51 2.67
N ILE A 97 -4.15 -8.35 3.26
CA ILE A 97 -2.78 -7.85 3.48
C ILE A 97 -2.58 -7.62 4.97
N GLU A 98 -1.69 -8.39 5.56
CA GLU A 98 -1.26 -8.29 6.95
C GLU A 98 -0.15 -7.25 7.10
N HIS A 99 -0.09 -6.56 8.23
CA HIS A 99 0.95 -5.58 8.52
C HIS A 99 1.61 -5.88 9.86
N GLU A 100 2.94 -5.84 9.87
CA GLU A 100 3.72 -6.01 11.08
C GLU A 100 3.42 -4.92 12.09
N GLY A 101 3.26 -5.29 13.37
CA GLY A 101 3.07 -4.37 14.48
C GLY A 101 1.98 -4.78 15.45
N GLN A 102 1.63 -3.83 16.33
CA GLN A 102 0.56 -3.93 17.32
C GLN A 102 -0.57 -2.95 16.97
N PRO A 103 -1.81 -3.16 17.45
CA PRO A 103 -2.94 -2.30 17.11
C PRO A 103 -2.76 -0.81 17.43
N GLN A 104 -1.92 -0.48 18.41
CA GLN A 104 -1.62 0.89 18.84
C GLN A 104 -0.40 1.50 18.15
N ASP A 105 0.34 0.72 17.35
CA ASP A 105 1.55 1.21 16.70
C ASP A 105 1.23 2.25 15.63
N ILE A 106 2.09 3.25 15.53
CA ILE A 106 2.12 4.17 14.39
C ILE A 106 2.97 3.51 13.31
N TRP A 107 2.41 3.32 12.13
CA TRP A 107 3.13 2.72 11.02
C TRP A 107 4.27 3.65 10.55
N PRO A 108 5.49 3.12 10.36
CA PRO A 108 6.57 3.86 9.71
C PRO A 108 6.24 4.25 8.27
N ASP A 109 6.88 5.31 7.77
CA ASP A 109 6.70 5.76 6.38
C ASP A 109 7.05 4.66 5.36
N GLU A 110 8.06 3.84 5.65
CA GLU A 110 8.47 2.70 4.82
C GLU A 110 7.35 1.65 4.71
N GLN A 111 6.63 1.39 5.80
CA GLN A 111 5.52 0.45 5.81
C GLN A 111 4.31 1.01 5.02
N TYR A 112 3.98 2.29 5.20
CA TYR A 112 2.94 2.95 4.38
C TYR A 112 3.28 2.91 2.90
N ARG A 113 4.52 3.26 2.54
CA ARG A 113 4.97 3.26 1.14
C ARG A 113 4.86 1.88 0.50
N ALA A 114 5.36 0.85 1.17
CA ALA A 114 5.32 -0.53 0.68
C ALA A 114 3.88 -1.03 0.57
N SER A 115 3.06 -0.75 1.59
CA SER A 115 1.64 -1.11 1.60
C SER A 115 0.87 -0.41 0.48
N ALA A 116 1.06 0.89 0.30
CA ALA A 116 0.41 1.67 -0.76
C ALA A 116 0.79 1.17 -2.16
N ALA A 117 2.07 0.84 -2.37
CA ALA A 117 2.53 0.27 -3.64
C ALA A 117 1.91 -1.11 -3.89
N LEU A 118 1.83 -1.97 -2.87
CA LEU A 118 1.20 -3.29 -2.97
C LEU A 118 -0.31 -3.18 -3.24
N VAL A 119 -1.01 -2.33 -2.49
CA VAL A 119 -2.45 -2.04 -2.69
C VAL A 119 -2.71 -1.58 -4.12
N ARG A 120 -1.90 -0.68 -4.66
CA ARG A 120 -2.00 -0.22 -6.06
C ARG A 120 -1.80 -1.36 -7.06
N GLU A 121 -0.79 -2.22 -6.86
CA GLU A 121 -0.53 -3.35 -7.75
C GLU A 121 -1.68 -4.36 -7.74
N VAL A 122 -2.19 -4.73 -6.57
CA VAL A 122 -3.33 -5.63 -6.41
C VAL A 122 -4.58 -5.02 -7.05
N ALA A 123 -4.87 -3.75 -6.73
CA ALA A 123 -6.01 -3.02 -7.28
C ALA A 123 -5.96 -2.94 -8.81
N GLY A 124 -4.77 -2.69 -9.37
CA GLY A 124 -4.58 -2.64 -10.82
C GLY A 124 -4.83 -3.99 -11.52
N ARG A 125 -4.40 -5.11 -10.91
CA ARG A 125 -4.63 -6.47 -11.45
C ARG A 125 -6.11 -6.85 -11.47
N TRP A 126 -6.83 -6.54 -10.38
CA TRP A 126 -8.23 -6.93 -10.20
C TRP A 126 -9.24 -5.81 -10.50
N LYS A 127 -8.75 -4.65 -10.99
CA LYS A 127 -9.60 -3.47 -11.29
C LYS A 127 -10.40 -2.99 -10.08
N ILE A 128 -9.83 -3.10 -8.90
CA ILE A 128 -10.41 -2.64 -7.65
C ILE A 128 -10.26 -1.11 -7.56
N VAL A 129 -11.32 -0.41 -7.22
CA VAL A 129 -11.29 1.05 -7.03
C VAL A 129 -10.50 1.40 -5.76
N LEU A 130 -9.64 2.40 -5.84
CA LEU A 130 -8.84 2.88 -4.71
C LEU A 130 -9.63 3.89 -3.86
N ASP A 131 -10.61 3.40 -3.12
CA ASP A 131 -11.48 4.17 -2.23
C ASP A 131 -11.77 3.41 -0.91
N ARG A 132 -12.55 4.03 -0.02
CA ARG A 132 -12.91 3.45 1.29
C ARG A 132 -13.96 2.34 1.21
N ASP A 133 -14.64 2.17 0.10
CA ASP A 133 -15.57 1.06 -0.10
C ASP A 133 -14.85 -0.23 -0.50
N HIS A 134 -13.65 -0.12 -1.08
CA HIS A 134 -12.92 -1.26 -1.63
C HIS A 134 -11.59 -1.54 -0.90
N ILE A 135 -11.02 -0.55 -0.21
CA ILE A 135 -9.87 -0.74 0.68
C ILE A 135 -10.38 -0.62 2.11
N ILE A 136 -10.59 -1.76 2.75
CA ILE A 136 -11.36 -1.87 3.98
C ILE A 136 -10.52 -2.42 5.15
N MET A 137 -11.04 -2.28 6.35
CA MET A 137 -10.45 -2.82 7.58
C MET A 137 -11.12 -4.14 7.96
N HIS A 138 -10.39 -5.06 8.56
CA HIS A 138 -10.96 -6.34 9.02
C HIS A 138 -12.15 -6.14 9.96
N ARG A 139 -12.10 -5.14 10.86
CA ARG A 139 -13.22 -4.81 11.77
C ARG A 139 -14.51 -4.42 11.05
N GLU A 140 -14.45 -4.06 9.79
CA GLU A 140 -15.65 -3.75 8.99
C GLU A 140 -16.37 -5.02 8.47
N ILE A 141 -15.67 -6.17 8.48
CA ILE A 141 -16.27 -7.50 8.23
C ILE A 141 -16.72 -8.14 9.54
N ARG A 142 -15.93 -7.93 10.62
CA ARG A 142 -16.18 -8.54 11.92
C ARG A 142 -15.97 -7.53 13.03
N ALA A 143 -17.06 -6.98 13.56
CA ALA A 143 -17.07 -5.87 14.51
C ALA A 143 -16.28 -6.14 15.81
N SER A 144 -16.18 -7.41 16.25
CA SER A 144 -15.41 -7.79 17.44
C SER A 144 -13.88 -7.66 17.28
N LYS A 145 -13.39 -7.34 16.08
CA LYS A 145 -11.95 -7.15 15.81
C LYS A 145 -11.54 -5.70 15.98
N THR A 146 -10.35 -5.46 16.54
CA THR A 146 -9.69 -4.15 16.56
C THR A 146 -8.79 -3.93 15.34
N CYS A 147 -8.59 -4.98 14.55
CA CYS A 147 -7.74 -5.03 13.36
C CYS A 147 -8.25 -4.06 12.26
N PRO A 148 -7.40 -3.27 11.64
CA PRO A 148 -5.94 -3.21 11.73
C PRO A 148 -5.37 -2.22 12.77
N GLY A 149 -6.12 -1.79 13.76
CA GLY A 149 -5.67 -0.85 14.78
C GLY A 149 -5.76 0.61 14.31
N SER A 150 -4.70 1.39 14.56
CA SER A 150 -4.66 2.85 14.38
C SER A 150 -4.14 3.30 13.00
N VAL A 151 -4.22 2.44 11.97
CA VAL A 151 -3.81 2.81 10.61
C VAL A 151 -4.58 4.01 10.06
N ASP A 152 -3.88 4.96 9.46
CA ASP A 152 -4.49 6.04 8.67
C ASP A 152 -4.86 5.53 7.27
N MET A 153 -6.11 5.05 7.14
CA MET A 153 -6.64 4.53 5.86
C MET A 153 -6.72 5.60 4.77
N ALA A 154 -6.99 6.86 5.15
CA ALA A 154 -7.03 7.95 4.19
C ALA A 154 -5.65 8.22 3.59
N ARG A 155 -4.60 8.17 4.42
CA ARG A 155 -3.22 8.24 3.98
C ARG A 155 -2.88 7.07 3.06
N LEU A 156 -3.17 5.83 3.47
CA LEU A 156 -2.87 4.63 2.70
C LEU A 156 -3.49 4.69 1.30
N ILE A 157 -4.78 5.02 1.21
CA ILE A 157 -5.51 5.10 -0.07
C ILE A 157 -4.97 6.24 -0.92
N ARG A 158 -4.73 7.41 -0.34
CA ARG A 158 -4.14 8.53 -1.06
C ARG A 158 -2.75 8.18 -1.63
N GLU A 159 -1.87 7.56 -0.84
CA GLU A 159 -0.55 7.11 -1.31
C GLU A 159 -0.66 5.98 -2.36
N ALA A 160 -1.65 5.10 -2.25
CA ALA A 160 -1.92 4.10 -3.27
C ALA A 160 -2.42 4.70 -4.58
N ALA A 161 -3.25 5.74 -4.54
CA ALA A 161 -3.73 6.46 -5.72
C ALA A 161 -2.64 7.34 -6.35
N CYS A 162 -1.69 7.83 -5.56
CA CYS A 162 -0.56 8.64 -6.02
C CYS A 162 0.48 7.76 -6.73
N SER A 163 0.19 7.31 -7.95
CA SER A 163 1.19 6.63 -8.78
C SER A 163 2.09 7.65 -9.46
N PRO A 164 3.42 7.60 -9.27
CA PRO A 164 4.30 8.32 -10.16
C PRO A 164 4.10 7.78 -11.58
N VAL A 165 3.76 8.63 -12.53
CA VAL A 165 3.80 8.25 -13.94
C VAL A 165 5.28 8.10 -14.28
N PRO A 166 5.78 6.90 -14.71
CA PRO A 166 7.17 6.78 -15.14
C PRO A 166 7.41 7.79 -16.27
N LEU A 167 8.40 8.63 -16.12
CA LEU A 167 8.88 9.45 -17.23
C LEU A 167 9.53 8.48 -18.23
N VAL A 168 9.08 8.55 -19.49
CA VAL A 168 9.52 7.65 -20.59
C VAL A 168 11.03 7.76 -20.86
N ASN A 169 11.70 8.80 -20.30
CA ASN A 169 13.14 8.94 -20.22
C ASN A 169 13.51 9.55 -18.87
N SER A 170 14.54 9.06 -18.19
CA SER A 170 15.10 9.72 -17.03
C SER A 170 15.42 11.17 -17.40
N ARG A 171 14.67 12.12 -16.84
CA ARG A 171 14.87 13.54 -17.13
C ARG A 171 15.51 14.16 -15.90
N GLN A 172 16.48 15.00 -16.16
CA GLN A 172 17.00 15.89 -15.15
C GLN A 172 16.11 17.14 -15.09
N VAL A 173 15.79 17.57 -13.89
CA VAL A 173 15.20 18.89 -13.63
C VAL A 173 16.19 19.69 -12.80
N ARG A 174 16.13 21.01 -12.92
CA ARG A 174 17.01 21.90 -12.17
C ARG A 174 16.24 22.58 -11.05
N ALA A 175 16.79 22.62 -9.85
CA ALA A 175 16.20 23.31 -8.73
C ALA A 175 16.14 24.84 -9.02
N ALA A 176 14.96 25.41 -9.06
CA ALA A 176 14.71 26.84 -9.26
C ALA A 176 14.79 27.63 -7.95
N MET A 177 14.89 26.94 -6.81
CA MET A 177 15.12 27.47 -5.47
C MET A 177 15.79 26.42 -4.59
N LYS A 178 16.19 26.78 -3.37
CA LYS A 178 16.57 25.78 -2.37
C LYS A 178 15.34 24.95 -2.01
N VAL A 179 15.41 23.61 -2.19
CA VAL A 179 14.28 22.71 -2.03
C VAL A 179 14.62 21.48 -1.20
N ASN A 180 13.64 21.02 -0.42
CA ASN A 180 13.72 19.77 0.32
C ASN A 180 13.27 18.62 -0.56
N VAL A 181 14.10 17.58 -0.67
CA VAL A 181 13.71 16.27 -1.19
C VAL A 181 13.10 15.48 -0.04
N ARG A 182 11.88 14.98 -0.22
CA ARG A 182 11.08 14.34 0.81
C ARG A 182 11.10 12.83 0.67
N ARG A 183 11.34 12.15 1.78
CA ARG A 183 11.46 10.69 1.80
C ARG A 183 10.12 10.02 1.55
N GLY A 184 10.08 9.19 0.50
CA GLY A 184 9.09 8.17 0.25
C GLY A 184 7.67 8.60 -0.06
N ARG A 185 7.32 9.88 0.05
CA ARG A 185 5.99 10.37 -0.32
C ARG A 185 6.01 11.84 -0.75
N PRO A 186 5.13 12.23 -1.70
CA PRO A 186 5.05 13.58 -2.23
C PRO A 186 4.25 14.49 -1.26
N ALA A 187 4.85 14.82 -0.11
CA ALA A 187 4.21 15.62 0.92
C ALA A 187 5.22 16.45 1.73
N THR A 188 4.84 17.67 2.12
CA THR A 188 5.67 18.59 2.90
C THR A 188 5.93 18.08 4.31
N SER A 189 5.00 17.28 4.86
CA SER A 189 5.10 16.62 6.17
C SER A 189 6.00 15.38 6.17
N ALA A 190 6.42 14.87 4.99
CA ALA A 190 7.37 13.76 4.91
C ALA A 190 8.76 14.18 5.41
N ALA A 191 9.53 13.23 5.96
CA ALA A 191 10.89 13.47 6.40
C ALA A 191 11.76 14.00 5.26
N ILE A 192 12.71 14.88 5.57
CA ILE A 192 13.67 15.40 4.60
C ILE A 192 14.75 14.34 4.37
N ALA A 193 14.87 13.85 3.13
CA ALA A 193 15.92 12.94 2.72
C ALA A 193 17.24 13.74 2.48
N ARG A 194 17.14 14.87 1.76
CA ARG A 194 18.25 15.79 1.49
C ARG A 194 17.73 17.17 1.10
N ILE A 195 18.62 18.15 1.11
CA ILE A 195 18.34 19.51 0.64
C ILE A 195 19.12 19.73 -0.65
N VAL A 196 18.45 20.27 -1.67
CA VAL A 196 19.05 20.63 -2.96
C VAL A 196 19.14 22.14 -3.07
N GLN A 197 20.30 22.63 -3.49
CA GLN A 197 20.54 24.07 -3.64
C GLN A 197 19.99 24.57 -4.99
N LEU A 198 19.69 25.87 -5.05
CA LEU A 198 19.34 26.55 -6.30
C LEU A 198 20.34 26.20 -7.42
N GLY A 199 19.82 25.89 -8.60
CA GLY A 199 20.60 25.59 -9.80
C GLY A 199 21.16 24.17 -9.89
N SER A 200 21.07 23.38 -8.82
CA SER A 200 21.51 21.97 -8.85
C SER A 200 20.59 21.10 -9.68
N GLU A 201 21.17 20.13 -10.38
CA GLU A 201 20.41 19.13 -11.12
C GLU A 201 19.88 18.04 -10.20
N ILE A 202 18.66 17.57 -10.51
CA ILE A 202 17.96 16.50 -9.80
C ILE A 202 17.56 15.48 -10.84
N GLU A 203 18.09 14.27 -10.73
CA GLU A 203 17.66 13.13 -11.53
C GLU A 203 16.26 12.71 -11.12
N THR A 204 15.37 12.48 -12.11
CA THR A 204 13.99 12.14 -11.88
C THR A 204 13.60 10.86 -12.62
N ALA A 205 12.88 9.95 -11.93
CA ALA A 205 12.41 8.69 -12.44
C ALA A 205 10.91 8.69 -12.74
N GLY A 206 10.17 9.68 -12.20
CA GLY A 206 8.72 9.78 -12.37
C GLY A 206 8.18 11.14 -11.98
N PHE A 207 6.87 11.32 -12.23
CA PHE A 207 6.10 12.50 -11.83
C PHE A 207 4.72 12.09 -11.34
N THR A 208 4.22 12.74 -10.30
CA THR A 208 2.83 12.59 -9.86
C THR A 208 2.16 13.94 -9.72
N ALA A 209 0.90 14.04 -10.18
CA ALA A 209 0.03 15.20 -9.99
C ALA A 209 -0.94 15.02 -8.79
N ALA A 210 -0.76 13.95 -8.01
CA ALA A 210 -1.63 13.60 -6.88
C ALA A 210 -0.90 13.74 -5.52
N GLY A 211 0.20 14.49 -5.47
CA GLY A 211 0.89 14.80 -4.22
C GLY A 211 0.18 15.87 -3.37
N GLU A 212 0.71 16.14 -2.18
CA GLU A 212 0.25 17.25 -1.34
C GLU A 212 0.42 18.57 -2.10
N PRO A 213 -0.65 19.39 -2.26
CA PRO A 213 -0.53 20.66 -2.95
C PRO A 213 0.33 21.65 -2.17
N VAL A 214 1.31 22.24 -2.84
CA VAL A 214 2.09 23.37 -2.30
C VAL A 214 1.78 24.58 -3.18
N ASN A 215 1.28 25.65 -2.59
CA ASN A 215 0.83 26.84 -3.32
C ASN A 215 -0.12 26.51 -4.49
N GLY A 216 -1.02 25.53 -4.30
CA GLY A 216 -1.98 25.10 -5.30
C GLY A 216 -1.43 24.13 -6.37
N ASN A 217 -0.14 23.84 -6.39
CA ASN A 217 0.48 22.88 -7.31
C ASN A 217 0.67 21.51 -6.62
N PRO A 218 -0.06 20.44 -7.01
CA PRO A 218 0.06 19.11 -6.46
C PRO A 218 1.17 18.27 -7.12
N GLY A 219 1.91 18.81 -8.07
CA GLY A 219 2.93 18.11 -8.85
C GLY A 219 4.21 17.84 -8.07
N TRP A 220 4.70 16.60 -8.11
CA TRP A 220 5.96 16.18 -7.52
C TRP A 220 6.73 15.26 -8.47
N TYR A 221 8.04 15.46 -8.55
CA TYR A 221 8.95 14.53 -9.21
C TYR A 221 9.40 13.45 -8.24
N GLU A 222 9.44 12.20 -8.69
CA GLU A 222 10.08 11.09 -8.01
C GLU A 222 11.54 10.97 -8.47
N THR A 223 12.46 10.75 -7.54
CA THR A 223 13.86 10.44 -7.83
C THR A 223 14.07 8.92 -7.96
N PRO A 224 15.18 8.44 -8.54
CA PRO A 224 15.50 7.01 -8.58
C PRO A 224 15.55 6.35 -7.19
N ALA A 225 15.81 7.12 -6.14
CA ALA A 225 15.80 6.68 -4.75
C ALA A 225 14.39 6.60 -4.13
N GLN A 226 13.32 6.82 -4.94
CA GLN A 226 11.93 6.87 -4.51
C GLN A 226 11.65 7.97 -3.46
N ASP A 227 12.42 9.04 -3.49
CA ASP A 227 12.17 10.28 -2.77
C ASP A 227 11.48 11.28 -3.69
N TYR A 228 10.91 12.35 -3.13
CA TYR A 228 10.08 13.27 -3.89
C TYR A 228 10.56 14.71 -3.76
N VAL A 229 10.57 15.44 -4.86
CA VAL A 229 10.79 16.88 -4.91
C VAL A 229 9.58 17.58 -5.50
N TRP A 230 9.12 18.63 -4.84
CA TRP A 230 7.98 19.42 -5.36
C TRP A 230 8.32 20.07 -6.70
N ALA A 231 7.50 19.83 -7.71
CA ALA A 231 7.75 20.29 -9.07
C ALA A 231 7.75 21.82 -9.19
N GLY A 232 6.95 22.51 -8.37
CA GLY A 232 6.93 23.97 -8.33
C GLY A 232 8.24 24.63 -7.86
N ALA A 233 9.18 23.87 -7.31
CA ALA A 233 10.52 24.32 -6.94
C ALA A 233 11.57 24.00 -8.01
N THR A 234 11.17 23.58 -9.20
CA THR A 234 12.06 23.21 -10.31
C THR A 234 11.81 24.09 -11.55
N ASP A 235 12.73 24.04 -12.50
CA ASP A 235 12.60 24.69 -13.82
C ASP A 235 11.48 24.10 -14.70
N ARG A 236 10.84 23.00 -14.24
CA ARG A 236 9.72 22.33 -14.91
C ARG A 236 8.57 22.09 -13.93
N PRO A 237 7.83 23.14 -13.53
CA PRO A 237 6.78 23.03 -12.52
C PRO A 237 5.57 22.20 -13.00
N ASN A 238 5.42 22.00 -14.33
CA ASN A 238 4.39 21.17 -14.93
C ASN A 238 4.95 20.41 -16.15
N PRO A 239 5.27 19.12 -16.03
CA PRO A 239 5.87 18.33 -17.12
C PRO A 239 4.94 18.09 -18.31
N ALA A 240 3.62 18.35 -18.19
CA ALA A 240 2.68 18.21 -19.28
C ALA A 240 2.73 19.40 -20.28
N GLN A 241 3.49 20.44 -19.99
CA GLN A 241 3.61 21.66 -20.82
C GLN A 241 4.97 21.78 -21.54
N GLY A 242 5.72 20.67 -21.65
CA GLY A 242 7.03 20.66 -22.32
C GLY A 242 7.18 19.60 -23.40
#